data_ec7195a4011433c1124ee7b5ad69029e
#
_entry.id   ec7195a4011433c1124ee7b5ad69029e
#
_cell.length_a   1.000
_cell.length_b   1.000
_cell.length_c   1.000
_cell.angle_alpha   90.00
_cell.angle_beta   90.00
_cell.angle_gamma   90.00
#
_symmetry.space_group_name_H-M   'P 1'
#
loop_
_entity.id
_entity.type
_entity.pdbx_description
1 polymer ?
#
loop_
_entity_poly.entity_id
_entity_poly.type
_entity_poly.pdbx_seq_one_letter_code
_entity_poly.pdbx_strand_id
1 'polypeptide(L)'
;MGAVLRVDENILGHAGHPLEDREVRPAIRSGRPASWSLYLKNGKPTYTYNFLGLQRFTVAAKNPVPAGKATIRFEFAYDGGGLAKGGLGTIFVNDKEVAQGRIERTQPMLFSADEGADVAEDGETPVVEDYGVPAPYKFTGKINKVTIDLKEMKTAEKGEENKFRAEAAKKKALSD
;
A
#
# COMPACT_ATOMS: atom_id res chain seq x y z
N MET A 1 -12.49 -0.59 -10.87
CA MET A 1 -11.90 -1.45 -9.81
C MET A 1 -11.46 -0.56 -8.66
N GLY A 2 -11.51 -1.03 -7.43
CA GLY A 2 -11.02 -0.31 -6.27
C GLY A 2 -10.58 -1.32 -5.21
N ALA A 3 -9.67 -0.93 -4.37
CA ALA A 3 -9.23 -1.71 -3.23
C ALA A 3 -9.42 -0.90 -1.95
N VAL A 4 -9.80 -1.58 -0.89
CA VAL A 4 -9.86 -1.01 0.46
C VAL A 4 -8.94 -1.85 1.32
N LEU A 5 -7.96 -1.21 1.92
CA LEU A 5 -7.08 -1.78 2.91
C LEU A 5 -7.39 -1.15 4.26
N ARG A 6 -7.71 -1.97 5.24
CA ARG A 6 -8.05 -1.51 6.59
C ARG A 6 -7.14 -2.19 7.61
N VAL A 7 -6.57 -1.38 8.50
CA VAL A 7 -5.74 -1.82 9.62
C VAL A 7 -6.36 -1.30 10.90
N ASP A 8 -6.74 -2.20 11.78
CA ASP A 8 -7.20 -1.89 13.12
C ASP A 8 -6.03 -2.04 14.09
N GLU A 9 -5.52 -0.92 14.59
CA GLU A 9 -4.34 -0.84 15.42
C GLU A 9 -4.65 -0.42 16.85
N ASN A 10 -3.80 -0.85 17.76
CA ASN A 10 -3.71 -0.27 19.09
C ASN A 10 -2.32 0.36 19.24
N ILE A 11 -2.26 1.66 19.02
CA ILE A 11 -1.04 2.45 19.20
C ILE A 11 -0.88 2.69 20.69
N LEU A 12 -0.30 1.71 21.39
CA LEU A 12 0.04 1.84 22.80
C LEU A 12 1.14 2.90 22.93
N GLY A 13 0.76 4.07 23.44
CA GLY A 13 1.74 4.99 24.00
C GLY A 13 2.38 4.35 25.22
N HIS A 14 3.68 4.13 25.22
CA HIS A 14 4.39 4.07 26.49
C HIS A 14 4.22 5.44 27.14
N ALA A 15 3.64 5.46 28.33
CA ALA A 15 3.48 6.70 29.10
C ALA A 15 4.84 7.37 29.23
N GLY A 16 4.99 8.58 28.68
CA GLY A 16 6.13 9.45 28.92
C GLY A 16 6.98 9.89 27.73
N HIS A 17 6.79 9.34 26.52
CA HIS A 17 7.51 9.82 25.34
C HIS A 17 6.60 10.56 24.34
N PRO A 18 7.03 11.73 23.81
CA PRO A 18 6.31 12.44 22.75
C PRO A 18 6.14 11.58 21.51
N LEU A 19 5.03 11.77 20.79
CA LEU A 19 4.74 11.06 19.53
C LEU A 19 5.78 11.34 18.43
N GLU A 20 6.60 12.38 18.59
CA GLU A 20 7.63 12.83 17.65
C GLU A 20 8.82 11.88 17.53
N ASP A 21 9.11 11.07 18.57
CA ASP A 21 10.20 10.08 18.57
C ASP A 21 9.76 8.69 18.12
N ARG A 22 8.56 8.55 17.56
CA ARG A 22 8.07 7.25 17.11
C ARG A 22 8.60 6.90 15.75
N GLU A 23 9.48 5.94 15.76
CA GLU A 23 10.04 5.29 14.60
C GLU A 23 8.98 4.84 13.61
N VAL A 24 9.30 5.03 12.35
CA VAL A 24 8.51 4.63 11.18
C VAL A 24 8.49 3.12 11.07
N ARG A 25 7.31 2.52 10.85
CA ARG A 25 7.22 1.07 10.69
C ARG A 25 6.09 0.67 9.76
N PRO A 26 6.35 -0.23 8.80
CA PRO A 26 5.31 -0.72 7.90
C PRO A 26 4.28 -1.55 8.64
N ALA A 27 3.02 -1.22 8.44
CA ALA A 27 1.91 -2.01 8.95
C ALA A 27 1.60 -3.17 8.01
N ILE A 28 1.72 -2.96 6.71
CA ILE A 28 1.50 -3.97 5.66
C ILE A 28 2.28 -3.59 4.41
N ARG A 29 2.84 -4.59 3.73
CA ARG A 29 3.44 -4.46 2.41
C ARG A 29 3.05 -5.60 1.48
N SER A 30 3.32 -5.43 0.20
CA SER A 30 3.24 -6.46 -0.84
C SER A 30 4.51 -6.41 -1.69
N GLY A 31 5.07 -7.56 -2.03
CA GLY A 31 6.40 -7.74 -2.64
C GLY A 31 6.70 -7.12 -4.01
N ARG A 32 7.91 -7.35 -4.51
CA ARG A 32 8.51 -6.80 -5.74
C ARG A 32 8.01 -7.46 -7.04
N PRO A 33 8.18 -6.88 -8.23
CA PRO A 33 8.80 -5.61 -8.58
C PRO A 33 7.88 -4.40 -8.45
N ALA A 34 6.55 -4.59 -8.35
CA ALA A 34 5.59 -3.56 -8.00
C ALA A 34 5.09 -3.85 -6.60
N SER A 35 5.26 -2.93 -5.69
CA SER A 35 5.00 -3.14 -4.27
C SER A 35 4.28 -1.93 -3.67
N TRP A 36 3.63 -2.14 -2.55
CA TRP A 36 3.01 -1.07 -1.78
C TRP A 36 3.22 -1.31 -0.29
N SER A 37 3.22 -0.23 0.45
CA SER A 37 3.29 -0.26 1.90
C SER A 37 2.36 0.79 2.50
N LEU A 38 1.61 0.39 3.52
CA LEU A 38 0.90 1.30 4.41
C LEU A 38 1.65 1.32 5.74
N TYR A 39 2.12 2.47 6.16
CA TYR A 39 3.01 2.62 7.32
C TYR A 39 2.78 3.93 8.06
N LEU A 40 3.39 4.05 9.23
CA LEU A 40 3.46 5.30 9.97
C LEU A 40 4.86 5.91 9.82
N LYS A 41 4.97 7.13 9.33
CA LYS A 41 6.20 7.92 9.32
C LYS A 41 6.07 9.09 10.30
N ASN A 42 6.84 9.07 11.37
CA ASN A 42 6.73 10.03 12.48
C ASN A 42 5.27 10.09 13.00
N GLY A 43 4.67 8.92 13.22
CA GLY A 43 3.27 8.79 13.63
C GLY A 43 2.23 9.13 12.57
N LYS A 44 2.61 9.57 11.38
CA LYS A 44 1.70 9.98 10.29
C LYS A 44 1.39 8.82 9.36
N PRO A 45 0.13 8.47 9.15
CA PRO A 45 -0.22 7.41 8.20
C PRO A 45 0.22 7.81 6.79
N THR A 46 0.94 6.89 6.18
CA THR A 46 1.53 7.08 4.85
C THR A 46 1.33 5.82 4.04
N TYR A 47 0.91 5.97 2.81
CA TYR A 47 0.85 4.90 1.81
C TYR A 47 1.84 5.22 0.69
N THR A 48 2.64 4.22 0.31
CA THR A 48 3.53 4.34 -0.86
C THR A 48 3.30 3.17 -1.78
N TYR A 49 3.11 3.48 -3.05
CA TYR A 49 3.11 2.53 -4.15
C TYR A 49 4.43 2.66 -4.93
N ASN A 50 5.19 1.59 -4.98
CA ASN A 50 6.44 1.50 -5.73
C ASN A 50 6.16 0.87 -7.10
N PHE A 51 6.25 1.68 -8.16
CA PHE A 51 6.09 1.22 -9.54
C PHE A 51 7.44 0.72 -10.07
N LEU A 52 7.69 -0.57 -9.92
CA LEU A 52 8.85 -1.29 -10.50
C LEU A 52 10.22 -0.75 -10.07
N GLY A 53 10.33 -0.05 -8.95
CA GLY A 53 11.55 0.65 -8.56
C GLY A 53 11.85 1.94 -9.36
N LEU A 54 11.07 2.21 -10.40
CA LEU A 54 11.26 3.36 -11.29
C LEU A 54 10.62 4.64 -10.74
N GLN A 55 9.51 4.51 -10.06
CA GLN A 55 8.74 5.63 -9.52
C GLN A 55 8.00 5.22 -8.26
N ARG A 56 7.93 6.12 -7.30
CA ARG A 56 7.14 5.95 -6.07
C ARG A 56 6.08 7.03 -5.98
N PHE A 57 4.85 6.60 -5.71
CA PHE A 57 3.71 7.48 -5.47
C PHE A 57 3.38 7.40 -3.99
N THR A 58 3.40 8.53 -3.30
CA THR A 58 3.20 8.58 -1.86
C THR A 58 2.02 9.46 -1.49
N VAL A 59 1.14 8.93 -0.66
CA VAL A 59 0.04 9.66 -0.02
C VAL A 59 0.33 9.68 1.47
N ALA A 60 0.48 10.87 2.07
CA ALA A 60 0.87 11.03 3.47
C ALA A 60 -0.03 12.01 4.21
N ALA A 61 -0.45 11.65 5.41
CA ALA A 61 -1.21 12.56 6.27
C ALA A 61 -0.31 13.66 6.84
N LYS A 62 -0.90 14.83 7.06
CA LYS A 62 -0.20 15.97 7.66
C LYS A 62 0.03 15.80 9.16
N ASN A 63 -0.89 15.14 9.84
CA ASN A 63 -0.89 14.99 11.29
C ASN A 63 -0.69 13.54 11.70
N PRO A 64 -0.09 13.29 12.88
CA PRO A 64 0.06 11.95 13.41
C PRO A 64 -1.31 11.37 13.84
N VAL A 65 -1.35 10.04 13.89
CA VAL A 65 -2.50 9.30 14.44
C VAL A 65 -2.62 9.58 15.94
N PRO A 66 -3.82 9.78 16.48
CA PRO A 66 -4.01 9.93 17.93
C PRO A 66 -3.52 8.70 18.69
N ALA A 67 -3.04 8.91 19.91
CA ALA A 67 -2.64 7.80 20.78
C ALA A 67 -3.84 6.91 21.14
N GLY A 68 -3.61 5.61 21.30
CA GLY A 68 -4.63 4.64 21.63
C GLY A 68 -5.08 3.79 20.45
N LYS A 69 -6.32 3.32 20.50
CA LYS A 69 -6.90 2.56 19.39
C LYS A 69 -7.19 3.46 18.20
N ALA A 70 -6.74 3.07 17.05
CA ALA A 70 -7.05 3.72 15.79
C ALA A 70 -7.35 2.70 14.70
N THR A 71 -8.18 3.08 13.76
CA THR A 71 -8.36 2.37 12.49
C THR A 71 -7.76 3.22 11.40
N ILE A 72 -6.79 2.69 10.68
CA ILE A 72 -6.25 3.31 9.47
C ILE A 72 -6.80 2.57 8.27
N ARG A 73 -7.39 3.30 7.34
CA ARG A 73 -7.98 2.75 6.12
C ARG A 73 -7.41 3.49 4.91
N PHE A 74 -6.92 2.73 3.95
CA PHE A 74 -6.53 3.26 2.65
C PHE A 74 -7.53 2.76 1.60
N GLU A 75 -8.08 3.67 0.84
CA GLU A 75 -8.94 3.38 -0.30
C GLU A 75 -8.26 3.78 -1.59
N PHE A 76 -8.27 2.89 -2.57
CA PHE A 76 -7.79 3.18 -3.91
C PHE A 76 -8.96 3.12 -4.89
N ALA A 77 -9.30 4.26 -5.46
CA ALA A 77 -10.30 4.39 -6.51
C ALA A 77 -9.59 4.38 -7.87
N TYR A 78 -9.60 3.21 -8.52
CA TYR A 78 -9.01 3.03 -9.84
C TYR A 78 -9.78 3.80 -10.91
N ASP A 79 -9.10 4.45 -11.85
CA ASP A 79 -9.74 5.27 -12.88
C ASP A 79 -10.59 4.47 -13.89
N GLY A 80 -10.29 3.17 -14.03
CA GLY A 80 -10.92 2.34 -15.05
C GLY A 80 -10.36 2.60 -16.46
N GLY A 81 -11.05 2.09 -17.46
CA GLY A 81 -10.66 2.31 -18.87
C GLY A 81 -9.42 1.53 -19.30
N GLY A 82 -9.19 0.34 -18.73
CA GLY A 82 -8.12 -0.58 -19.10
C GLY A 82 -7.11 -0.85 -17.99
N LEU A 83 -6.08 -1.61 -18.33
CA LEU A 83 -5.00 -1.99 -17.42
C LEU A 83 -3.96 -0.87 -17.26
N ALA A 84 -3.15 -0.95 -16.20
CA ALA A 84 -2.04 -0.05 -15.91
C ALA A 84 -2.43 1.44 -15.73
N LYS A 85 -3.70 1.73 -15.53
CA LYS A 85 -4.15 3.09 -15.22
C LYS A 85 -3.84 3.43 -13.77
N GLY A 86 -3.94 4.70 -13.47
CA GLY A 86 -3.80 5.21 -12.13
C GLY A 86 -5.09 5.17 -11.33
N GLY A 87 -5.10 5.94 -10.28
CA GLY A 87 -6.26 6.09 -9.40
C GLY A 87 -6.00 7.11 -8.30
N LEU A 88 -7.04 7.36 -7.53
CA LEU A 88 -6.99 8.22 -6.37
C LEU A 88 -6.84 7.39 -5.11
N GLY A 89 -5.77 7.63 -4.36
CA GLY A 89 -5.54 7.04 -3.05
C GLY A 89 -6.01 7.97 -1.94
N THR A 90 -6.79 7.46 -0.99
CA THR A 90 -7.30 8.24 0.14
C THR A 90 -7.03 7.52 1.44
N ILE A 91 -6.45 8.22 2.42
CA ILE A 91 -6.20 7.70 3.77
C ILE A 91 -7.24 8.26 4.73
N PHE A 92 -7.81 7.37 5.53
CA PHE A 92 -8.72 7.70 6.62
C PHE A 92 -8.13 7.24 7.95
N VAL A 93 -8.36 8.01 9.00
CA VAL A 93 -8.11 7.64 10.40
C VAL A 93 -9.41 7.75 11.17
N ASN A 94 -9.88 6.67 11.77
CA ASN A 94 -11.16 6.60 12.46
C ASN A 94 -12.30 7.17 11.60
N ASP A 95 -12.35 6.71 10.34
CA ASP A 95 -13.31 7.11 9.29
C ASP A 95 -13.25 8.57 8.83
N LYS A 96 -12.33 9.37 9.38
CA LYS A 96 -12.07 10.73 8.90
C LYS A 96 -10.98 10.73 7.84
N GLU A 97 -11.24 11.35 6.69
CA GLU A 97 -10.23 11.58 5.66
C GLU A 97 -9.11 12.48 6.20
N VAL A 98 -7.86 12.04 6.04
CA VAL A 98 -6.66 12.75 6.52
C VAL A 98 -5.65 13.04 5.42
N ALA A 99 -5.71 12.31 4.31
CA ALA A 99 -4.88 12.56 3.14
C ALA A 99 -5.50 11.98 1.88
N GLN A 100 -5.21 12.62 0.76
CA GLN A 100 -5.56 12.16 -0.57
C GLN A 100 -4.42 12.47 -1.54
N GLY A 101 -4.17 11.57 -2.49
CA GLY A 101 -3.12 11.75 -3.49
C GLY A 101 -3.30 10.86 -4.70
N ARG A 102 -2.66 11.26 -5.78
CA ARG A 102 -2.73 10.58 -7.06
C ARG A 102 -1.66 9.49 -7.17
N ILE A 103 -2.05 8.32 -7.64
CA ILE A 103 -1.17 7.26 -8.13
C ILE A 103 -1.35 7.23 -9.65
N GLU A 104 -0.37 7.72 -10.39
CA GLU A 104 -0.51 8.00 -11.81
C GLU A 104 -0.65 6.75 -12.67
N ARG A 105 -0.04 5.65 -12.22
CA ARG A 105 -0.06 4.37 -12.93
C ARG A 105 0.08 3.20 -11.98
N THR A 106 -0.41 2.04 -12.39
CA THR A 106 -0.26 0.78 -11.66
C THR A 106 0.30 -0.31 -12.56
N GLN A 107 0.87 -1.34 -11.96
CA GLN A 107 1.34 -2.53 -12.68
C GLN A 107 0.13 -3.36 -13.15
N PRO A 108 0.05 -3.71 -14.45
CA PRO A 108 -1.09 -4.45 -15.00
C PRO A 108 -1.08 -5.94 -14.71
N MET A 109 0.07 -6.48 -14.29
CA MET A 109 0.30 -7.92 -14.11
C MET A 109 0.56 -8.27 -12.64
N LEU A 110 1.16 -9.41 -12.39
CA LEU A 110 1.52 -9.88 -11.05
C LEU A 110 2.52 -8.94 -10.37
N PHE A 111 2.33 -8.73 -9.08
CA PHE A 111 3.23 -7.92 -8.27
C PHE A 111 4.56 -8.64 -8.04
N SER A 112 4.53 -9.89 -7.60
CA SER A 112 5.68 -10.78 -7.49
C SER A 112 5.22 -12.23 -7.53
N ALA A 113 6.08 -13.14 -8.02
CA ALA A 113 5.89 -14.58 -7.91
C ALA A 113 6.49 -15.15 -6.60
N ASP A 114 7.44 -14.41 -6.00
CA ASP A 114 8.32 -14.94 -4.95
C ASP A 114 8.05 -14.34 -3.57
N GLU A 115 7.37 -13.20 -3.49
CA GLU A 115 7.09 -12.52 -2.22
C GLU A 115 5.59 -12.28 -2.01
N GLY A 116 5.11 -12.62 -0.82
CA GLY A 116 3.74 -12.40 -0.38
C GLY A 116 3.51 -11.01 0.22
N ALA A 117 2.43 -10.89 0.99
CA ALA A 117 2.15 -9.72 1.80
C ALA A 117 2.64 -9.96 3.22
N ASP A 118 3.40 -9.03 3.77
CA ASP A 118 3.85 -9.05 5.15
C ASP A 118 3.06 -8.08 6.02
N VAL A 119 2.95 -8.42 7.27
CA VAL A 119 2.27 -7.62 8.29
C VAL A 119 3.25 -7.34 9.42
N ALA A 120 3.30 -6.08 9.86
CA ALA A 120 4.15 -5.59 10.93
C ALA A 120 5.66 -5.55 10.64
N GLU A 121 6.09 -5.87 9.43
CA GLU A 121 7.48 -5.69 9.03
C GLU A 121 7.61 -5.42 7.52
N ASP A 122 8.75 -4.86 7.11
CA ASP A 122 9.20 -4.78 5.73
C ASP A 122 10.62 -5.38 5.69
N GLY A 123 10.71 -6.54 5.06
CA GLY A 123 11.87 -7.40 5.15
C GLY A 123 13.03 -7.00 4.24
N GLU A 124 13.61 -7.98 3.54
CA GLU A 124 14.90 -7.87 2.84
C GLU A 124 14.93 -6.80 1.75
N THR A 125 13.79 -6.49 1.14
CA THR A 125 13.70 -5.45 0.12
C THR A 125 12.61 -4.45 0.42
N PRO A 126 12.98 -3.30 0.97
CA PRO A 126 12.03 -2.31 1.39
C PRO A 126 11.28 -1.69 0.21
N VAL A 127 9.97 -1.52 0.38
CA VAL A 127 9.10 -0.81 -0.58
C VAL A 127 9.53 0.65 -0.71
N VAL A 128 9.98 1.22 0.41
CA VAL A 128 10.45 2.59 0.54
C VAL A 128 11.93 2.57 0.89
N GLU A 129 12.75 3.38 0.22
CA GLU A 129 14.20 3.45 0.46
C GLU A 129 14.54 4.01 1.84
N ASP A 130 13.70 4.92 2.34
CA ASP A 130 13.90 5.58 3.62
C ASP A 130 12.59 5.64 4.40
N TYR A 131 12.45 4.78 5.37
CA TYR A 131 11.39 4.84 6.38
C TYR A 131 11.70 5.85 7.51
N GLY A 132 12.89 6.44 7.52
CA GLY A 132 13.35 7.33 8.60
C GLY A 132 14.00 6.60 9.77
N VAL A 133 14.21 5.29 9.67
CA VAL A 133 14.81 4.42 10.69
C VAL A 133 15.67 3.35 10.02
N PRO A 134 16.70 2.83 10.70
CA PRO A 134 17.48 1.71 10.17
C PRO A 134 16.66 0.41 10.16
N ALA A 135 17.02 -0.51 9.28
CA ALA A 135 16.49 -1.88 9.29
C ALA A 135 16.87 -2.61 10.62
N PRO A 136 16.07 -3.60 11.07
CA PRO A 136 14.85 -4.12 10.44
C PRO A 136 13.64 -3.21 10.65
N TYR A 137 12.85 -3.04 9.59
CA TYR A 137 11.65 -2.18 9.61
C TYR A 137 10.48 -2.92 10.24
N LYS A 138 10.41 -2.96 11.58
CA LYS A 138 9.34 -3.65 12.32
C LYS A 138 8.36 -2.67 12.95
N PHE A 139 7.08 -2.96 12.89
CA PHE A 139 6.05 -2.19 13.57
C PHE A 139 6.12 -2.41 15.10
N THR A 140 6.15 -1.34 15.90
CA THR A 140 6.23 -1.42 17.37
C THR A 140 4.89 -1.39 18.07
N GLY A 141 3.81 -1.03 17.37
CA GLY A 141 2.46 -1.09 17.89
C GLY A 141 1.90 -2.51 17.88
N LYS A 142 0.64 -2.64 18.26
CA LYS A 142 -0.11 -3.89 18.16
C LYS A 142 -1.14 -3.78 17.04
N ILE A 143 -0.98 -4.57 16.00
CA ILE A 143 -1.99 -4.72 14.94
C ILE A 143 -2.98 -5.78 15.42
N ASN A 144 -4.26 -5.42 15.48
CA ASN A 144 -5.32 -6.34 15.88
C ASN A 144 -5.90 -7.09 14.69
N LYS A 145 -6.07 -6.38 13.57
CA LYS A 145 -6.67 -6.95 12.36
C LYS A 145 -6.23 -6.18 11.13
N VAL A 146 -6.03 -6.92 10.06
CA VAL A 146 -5.87 -6.40 8.70
C VAL A 146 -6.99 -6.93 7.84
N THR A 147 -7.57 -6.08 7.01
CA THR A 147 -8.60 -6.46 6.04
C THR A 147 -8.26 -5.86 4.70
N ILE A 148 -8.26 -6.67 3.66
CA ILE A 148 -8.06 -6.25 2.28
C ILE A 148 -9.32 -6.61 1.50
N ASP A 149 -10.06 -5.59 1.07
CA ASP A 149 -11.26 -5.75 0.27
C ASP A 149 -10.96 -5.31 -1.17
N LEU A 150 -11.11 -6.23 -2.11
CA LEU A 150 -10.98 -5.96 -3.52
C LEU A 150 -12.36 -5.86 -4.14
N LYS A 151 -12.65 -4.71 -4.75
CA LYS A 151 -13.89 -4.54 -5.53
C LYS A 151 -13.76 -5.30 -6.84
N GLU A 152 -14.82 -6.00 -7.23
CA GLU A 152 -14.85 -6.72 -8.49
C GLU A 152 -14.59 -5.81 -9.70
N MET A 153 -13.84 -6.34 -10.66
CA MET A 153 -13.68 -5.70 -11.96
C MET A 153 -15.00 -5.70 -12.73
N LYS A 154 -15.30 -4.59 -13.38
CA LYS A 154 -16.42 -4.54 -14.32
C LYS A 154 -16.16 -5.50 -15.49
N THR A 155 -17.23 -6.02 -16.09
CA THR A 155 -17.15 -7.00 -17.20
C THR A 155 -16.29 -6.50 -18.38
N ALA A 156 -16.36 -5.20 -18.68
CA ALA A 156 -15.54 -4.57 -19.74
C ALA A 156 -14.03 -4.64 -19.40
N GLU A 157 -13.65 -4.40 -18.16
CA GLU A 157 -12.26 -4.45 -17.69
C GLU A 157 -11.71 -5.88 -17.69
N LYS A 158 -12.55 -6.87 -17.35
CA LYS A 158 -12.20 -8.31 -17.49
C LYS A 158 -11.93 -8.70 -18.95
N GLY A 159 -12.68 -8.16 -19.88
CA GLY A 159 -12.48 -8.37 -21.32
C GLY A 159 -11.14 -7.80 -21.81
N GLU A 160 -10.74 -6.63 -21.36
CA GLU A 160 -9.44 -6.01 -21.69
C GLU A 160 -8.27 -6.77 -21.06
N GLU A 161 -8.42 -7.21 -19.81
CA GLU A 161 -7.41 -8.06 -19.15
C GLU A 161 -7.17 -9.35 -19.92
N ASN A 162 -8.24 -10.03 -20.32
CA ASN A 162 -8.14 -11.27 -21.10
C ASN A 162 -7.44 -11.06 -22.45
N LYS A 163 -7.73 -9.98 -23.15
CA LYS A 163 -7.04 -9.61 -24.38
C LYS A 163 -5.56 -9.38 -24.15
N PHE A 164 -5.21 -8.60 -23.13
CA PHE A 164 -3.82 -8.33 -22.78
C PHE A 164 -3.05 -9.60 -22.43
N ARG A 165 -3.65 -10.49 -21.62
CA ARG A 165 -3.05 -11.80 -21.29
C ARG A 165 -2.82 -12.67 -22.52
N ALA A 166 -3.80 -12.70 -23.42
CA ALA A 166 -3.70 -13.45 -24.68
C ALA A 166 -2.59 -12.91 -25.60
N GLU A 167 -2.47 -11.59 -25.72
CA GLU A 167 -1.40 -10.94 -26.48
C GLU A 167 -0.02 -11.20 -25.87
N ALA A 168 0.11 -11.11 -24.54
CA ALA A 168 1.35 -11.39 -23.83
C ALA A 168 1.79 -12.85 -24.00
N ALA A 169 0.84 -13.79 -23.89
CA ALA A 169 1.11 -15.22 -24.13
C ALA A 169 1.55 -15.48 -25.57
N LYS A 170 0.88 -14.86 -26.56
CA LYS A 170 1.25 -14.96 -27.98
C LYS A 170 2.64 -14.41 -28.26
N LYS A 171 2.99 -13.26 -27.65
CA LYS A 171 4.31 -12.65 -27.81
C LYS A 171 5.41 -13.52 -27.21
N LYS A 172 5.15 -14.14 -26.04
CA LYS A 172 6.07 -15.09 -25.42
C LYS A 172 6.31 -16.31 -26.30
N ALA A 173 5.24 -16.90 -26.86
CA ALA A 173 5.35 -18.06 -27.75
C ALA A 173 6.06 -17.79 -29.10
N LEU A 174 6.23 -16.52 -29.47
CA LEU A 174 6.95 -16.10 -30.68
C LEU A 174 8.43 -15.75 -30.39
N SER A 175 8.83 -15.68 -29.12
CA SER A 175 10.19 -15.37 -28.68
C SER A 175 11.00 -16.58 -28.21
N ASP A 176 10.33 -17.73 -28.07
CA ASP A 176 10.92 -19.05 -27.84
C ASP A 176 11.10 -19.79 -29.17
#